data_1a853799c403f77bcb99fd50fbcfc32a
#
_entry.id   1a853799c403f77bcb99fd50fbcfc32a
#
_cell.length_a   1.000
_cell.length_b   1.000
_cell.length_c   1.000
_cell.angle_alpha   90.00
_cell.angle_beta   90.00
_cell.angle_gamma   90.00
#
_symmetry.space_group_name_H-M   'P 1'
#
loop_
_entity.id
_entity.type
_entity.pdbx_description
1 polymer ?
#
loop_
_entity_poly.entity_id
_entity_poly.type
_entity_poly.pdbx_seq_one_letter_code
_entity_poly.pdbx_strand_id
1 'polypeptide(L)'
;MPKPINLSRPRRAVLVMTPSGCRVSTVMEASTTAVAASEAMSWAQVVVLSIVQGLTEFLPVSSSGHLRIVSELFWGQDAGASFTAVIQLGTELAVLVFFAKEIWQILTGWFAGLFNREKRGFDYRMGWMVIVGTIPVSVFGLLLKDLIRENFRNLWITAAVLILFSFVFIFAERVGKKTRGYDELTMKDAIVMGLWQCLALIPGVSRSGGTISGGLFLGLDREVATRFSFLLAIPAVLASGLFSLPDAFAPQAGQAATGGQLLVGSVIAFALGYASIAWLLKFVSHHSFAWFAAYRIPLGIIVMILLATGVMTAG
;
A
#
# COMPACT_ATOMS: atom_id res chain seq x y z
N MET A 1 3.88 -9.37 40.57
CA MET A 1 2.54 -9.54 41.17
C MET A 1 1.68 -8.35 40.77
N PRO A 2 0.65 -8.48 39.94
CA PRO A 2 -0.24 -7.38 39.61
C PRO A 2 -1.29 -7.18 40.71
N LYS A 3 -1.57 -5.91 41.03
CA LYS A 3 -2.59 -5.51 42.01
C LYS A 3 -4.00 -5.81 41.49
N PRO A 4 -4.93 -6.22 42.37
CA PRO A 4 -6.31 -6.45 41.97
C PRO A 4 -7.06 -5.14 41.69
N ILE A 5 -7.87 -5.13 40.63
CA ILE A 5 -8.77 -4.05 40.22
C ILE A 5 -9.96 -4.04 41.17
N ASN A 6 -10.17 -2.93 41.87
CA ASN A 6 -11.27 -2.71 42.80
C ASN A 6 -12.55 -2.30 42.04
N LEU A 7 -13.53 -3.20 41.95
CA LEU A 7 -14.83 -3.04 41.31
C LEU A 7 -15.91 -2.58 42.34
N SER A 8 -15.74 -1.43 42.97
CA SER A 8 -16.80 -0.84 43.80
C SER A 8 -17.10 0.59 43.39
N ARG A 9 -17.94 0.77 42.37
CA ARG A 9 -18.66 2.02 42.14
C ARG A 9 -20.09 1.88 42.69
N PRO A 10 -20.60 2.85 43.49
CA PRO A 10 -21.93 2.79 44.05
C PRO A 10 -22.99 2.97 42.93
N ARG A 11 -23.99 2.10 42.97
CA ARG A 11 -25.17 2.18 42.10
C ARG A 11 -26.00 3.41 42.51
N ARG A 12 -26.19 4.34 41.58
CA ARG A 12 -27.16 5.44 41.78
C ARG A 12 -28.57 4.88 41.57
N ALA A 13 -29.36 4.85 42.65
CA ALA A 13 -30.81 4.63 42.56
C ALA A 13 -31.49 5.96 42.23
N VAL A 14 -32.27 5.99 41.17
CA VAL A 14 -33.15 7.13 40.85
C VAL A 14 -34.52 6.83 41.43
N LEU A 15 -34.94 7.67 42.37
CA LEU A 15 -36.26 7.59 43.00
C LEU A 15 -37.27 8.33 42.11
N VAL A 16 -38.25 7.61 41.56
CA VAL A 16 -39.36 8.22 40.81
C VAL A 16 -40.60 8.16 41.73
N MET A 17 -41.12 9.30 42.12
CA MET A 17 -42.36 9.37 42.87
C MET A 17 -43.56 9.41 41.93
N THR A 18 -44.52 8.51 42.12
CA THR A 18 -45.83 8.53 41.48
C THR A 18 -46.92 8.73 42.51
N PRO A 19 -48.14 9.30 42.15
CA PRO A 19 -49.19 9.68 43.09
C PRO A 19 -49.87 8.53 43.84
N SER A 20 -49.52 7.27 43.60
CA SER A 20 -50.23 6.13 44.20
C SER A 20 -49.33 5.15 44.98
N GLY A 21 -48.17 5.60 45.52
CA GLY A 21 -47.37 4.76 46.42
C GLY A 21 -45.99 4.38 45.83
N CYS A 22 -45.02 4.20 46.72
CA CYS A 22 -43.65 3.89 46.39
C CYS A 22 -43.51 2.44 45.86
N ARG A 23 -43.37 2.26 44.53
CA ARG A 23 -42.96 0.99 43.95
C ARG A 23 -41.51 1.13 43.48
N VAL A 24 -40.63 0.33 44.05
CA VAL A 24 -39.27 0.20 43.53
C VAL A 24 -39.33 -0.63 42.26
N SER A 25 -39.42 0.03 41.12
CA SER A 25 -39.23 -0.63 39.85
C SER A 25 -37.73 -0.58 39.54
N THR A 26 -37.09 -1.73 39.66
CA THR A 26 -35.75 -1.92 39.09
C THR A 26 -35.91 -1.88 37.57
N VAL A 27 -35.85 -0.67 37.01
CA VAL A 27 -35.60 -0.55 35.56
C VAL A 27 -34.22 -1.07 35.35
N MET A 28 -34.12 -2.34 34.94
CA MET A 28 -32.97 -2.81 34.23
C MET A 28 -32.94 -1.99 32.91
N GLU A 29 -32.27 -0.84 32.95
CA GLU A 29 -31.68 -0.31 31.74
C GLU A 29 -30.73 -1.40 31.27
N ALA A 30 -31.24 -2.26 30.40
CA ALA A 30 -30.43 -2.90 29.43
C ALA A 30 -29.75 -1.77 28.66
N SER A 31 -28.60 -1.29 29.17
CA SER A 31 -27.57 -0.74 28.32
C SER A 31 -27.20 -1.86 27.38
N THR A 32 -28.03 -2.06 26.39
CA THR A 32 -27.61 -2.55 25.09
C THR A 32 -26.61 -1.49 24.61
N THR A 33 -25.37 -1.57 25.11
CA THR A 33 -24.27 -1.28 24.24
C THR A 33 -24.52 -2.22 23.06
N ALA A 34 -25.25 -1.73 22.07
CA ALA A 34 -25.15 -2.22 20.73
C ALA A 34 -23.66 -2.08 20.43
N VAL A 35 -22.90 -3.12 20.69
CA VAL A 35 -21.66 -3.37 19.99
C VAL A 35 -22.12 -3.28 18.56
N ALA A 36 -21.83 -2.15 17.90
CA ALA A 36 -22.09 -1.98 16.48
C ALA A 36 -21.53 -3.25 15.86
N ALA A 37 -22.43 -4.14 15.45
CA ALA A 37 -22.03 -5.37 14.81
C ALA A 37 -21.20 -4.88 13.64
N SER A 38 -19.92 -5.18 13.65
CA SER A 38 -18.99 -4.88 12.56
C SER A 38 -19.67 -5.40 11.31
N GLU A 39 -20.21 -4.49 10.48
CA GLU A 39 -20.85 -4.92 9.25
C GLU A 39 -19.77 -5.62 8.40
N ALA A 40 -20.00 -6.90 8.11
CA ALA A 40 -19.09 -7.65 7.29
C ALA A 40 -18.94 -6.95 5.94
N MET A 41 -17.72 -6.90 5.41
CA MET A 41 -17.42 -6.29 4.11
C MET A 41 -18.32 -6.91 3.03
N SER A 42 -18.98 -6.08 2.23
CA SER A 42 -19.83 -6.57 1.15
C SER A 42 -19.01 -7.17 0.01
N TRP A 43 -19.57 -8.10 -0.74
CA TRP A 43 -18.90 -8.64 -1.93
C TRP A 43 -18.59 -7.57 -2.98
N ALA A 44 -19.45 -6.56 -3.10
CA ALA A 44 -19.21 -5.44 -3.99
C ALA A 44 -17.95 -4.65 -3.60
N GLN A 45 -17.76 -4.39 -2.31
CA GLN A 45 -16.54 -3.75 -1.79
C GLN A 45 -15.31 -4.59 -2.11
N VAL A 46 -15.36 -5.90 -1.80
CA VAL A 46 -14.24 -6.82 -2.07
C VAL A 46 -13.84 -6.80 -3.54
N VAL A 47 -14.81 -6.96 -4.45
CA VAL A 47 -14.54 -7.01 -5.89
C VAL A 47 -14.00 -5.67 -6.39
N VAL A 48 -14.65 -4.56 -6.08
CA VAL A 48 -14.24 -3.24 -6.55
C VAL A 48 -12.86 -2.85 -6.03
N LEU A 49 -12.62 -3.02 -4.73
CA LEU A 49 -11.33 -2.66 -4.14
C LEU A 49 -10.20 -3.57 -4.62
N SER A 50 -10.47 -4.85 -4.88
CA SER A 50 -9.47 -5.76 -5.45
C SER A 50 -9.15 -5.43 -6.91
N ILE A 51 -10.13 -4.99 -7.69
CA ILE A 51 -9.92 -4.46 -9.05
C ILE A 51 -9.03 -3.22 -8.98
N VAL A 52 -9.37 -2.27 -8.11
CA VAL A 52 -8.58 -1.04 -7.91
C VAL A 52 -7.16 -1.39 -7.51
N GLN A 53 -6.96 -2.29 -6.54
CA GLN A 53 -5.63 -2.74 -6.11
C GLN A 53 -4.82 -3.30 -7.28
N GLY A 54 -5.38 -4.28 -7.99
CA GLY A 54 -4.68 -4.94 -9.10
C GLY A 54 -4.29 -3.98 -10.23
N LEU A 55 -5.18 -3.05 -10.59
CA LEU A 55 -4.92 -2.09 -11.66
C LEU A 55 -3.91 -1.01 -11.25
N THR A 56 -3.86 -0.62 -9.97
CA THR A 56 -3.11 0.58 -9.55
C THR A 56 -1.81 0.28 -8.80
N GLU A 57 -1.56 -0.95 -8.34
CA GLU A 57 -0.39 -1.29 -7.54
C GLU A 57 0.92 -1.05 -8.27
N PHE A 58 0.99 -1.44 -9.53
CA PHE A 58 2.21 -1.33 -10.33
C PHE A 58 2.29 -0.04 -11.11
N LEU A 59 1.14 0.53 -11.45
CA LEU A 59 1.07 1.82 -12.13
C LEU A 59 1.55 2.94 -11.18
N PRO A 60 2.23 3.96 -11.68
CA PRO A 60 2.70 5.06 -10.87
C PRO A 60 1.58 6.05 -10.49
N VAL A 61 0.43 5.51 -10.02
CA VAL A 61 -0.76 6.29 -9.68
C VAL A 61 -1.13 6.27 -8.20
N SER A 62 -0.46 5.44 -7.39
CA SER A 62 -0.69 5.25 -5.95
C SER A 62 -1.93 4.40 -5.62
N SER A 63 -1.75 3.09 -5.49
CA SER A 63 -2.81 2.14 -5.10
C SER A 63 -3.44 2.48 -3.75
N SER A 64 -2.63 2.81 -2.76
CA SER A 64 -3.12 3.23 -1.44
C SER A 64 -4.02 4.46 -1.49
N GLY A 65 -3.65 5.46 -2.32
CA GLY A 65 -4.49 6.63 -2.55
C GLY A 65 -5.83 6.26 -3.20
N HIS A 66 -5.80 5.42 -4.24
CA HIS A 66 -7.02 4.99 -4.93
C HIS A 66 -7.94 4.17 -4.05
N LEU A 67 -7.41 3.21 -3.30
CA LEU A 67 -8.19 2.40 -2.36
C LEU A 67 -8.89 3.29 -1.33
N ARG A 68 -8.18 4.27 -0.77
CA ARG A 68 -8.72 5.19 0.21
C ARG A 68 -9.81 6.08 -0.39
N ILE A 69 -9.57 6.67 -1.58
CA ILE A 69 -10.53 7.52 -2.30
C ILE A 69 -11.79 6.73 -2.65
N VAL A 70 -11.64 5.54 -3.24
CA VAL A 70 -12.78 4.72 -3.67
C VAL A 70 -13.57 4.22 -2.47
N SER A 71 -12.90 3.78 -1.41
CA SER A 71 -13.53 3.29 -0.19
C SER A 71 -14.35 4.38 0.49
N GLU A 72 -13.79 5.59 0.63
CA GLU A 72 -14.48 6.73 1.23
C GLU A 72 -15.65 7.19 0.37
N LEU A 73 -15.47 7.32 -0.95
CA LEU A 73 -16.48 7.84 -1.87
C LEU A 73 -17.73 6.94 -1.95
N PHE A 74 -17.56 5.62 -1.96
CA PHE A 74 -18.67 4.68 -2.17
C PHE A 74 -19.25 4.12 -0.87
N TRP A 75 -18.47 4.07 0.22
CA TRP A 75 -18.90 3.44 1.48
C TRP A 75 -18.70 4.32 2.71
N GLY A 76 -18.11 5.51 2.58
CA GLY A 76 -17.91 6.45 3.68
C GLY A 76 -16.98 5.95 4.79
N GLN A 77 -16.11 4.99 4.49
CA GLN A 77 -15.21 4.36 5.45
C GLN A 77 -13.98 3.73 4.79
N ASP A 78 -12.91 3.55 5.57
CA ASP A 78 -11.69 2.90 5.11
C ASP A 78 -11.92 1.38 4.94
N ALA A 79 -11.35 0.80 3.90
CA ALA A 79 -11.36 -0.65 3.64
C ALA A 79 -10.69 -1.49 4.75
N GLY A 80 -9.94 -0.83 5.62
CA GLY A 80 -9.14 -1.48 6.66
C GLY A 80 -7.77 -1.95 6.18
N ALA A 81 -6.80 -1.82 7.08
CA ALA A 81 -5.40 -2.17 6.78
C ALA A 81 -5.24 -3.67 6.49
N SER A 82 -6.00 -4.52 7.19
CA SER A 82 -5.90 -5.97 7.06
C SER A 82 -6.37 -6.49 5.70
N PHE A 83 -7.55 -6.03 5.24
CA PHE A 83 -8.05 -6.38 3.91
C PHE A 83 -7.07 -5.92 2.82
N THR A 84 -6.63 -4.67 2.89
CA THR A 84 -5.69 -4.10 1.93
C THR A 84 -4.37 -4.87 1.88
N ALA A 85 -3.83 -5.25 3.04
CA ALA A 85 -2.58 -6.03 3.11
C ALA A 85 -2.72 -7.42 2.45
N VAL A 86 -3.87 -8.09 2.61
CA VAL A 86 -4.07 -9.42 2.02
C VAL A 86 -4.26 -9.35 0.51
N ILE A 87 -5.07 -8.43 -0.01
CA ILE A 87 -5.21 -8.29 -1.47
C ILE A 87 -3.91 -7.80 -2.13
N GLN A 88 -3.06 -7.07 -1.39
CA GLN A 88 -1.73 -6.69 -1.85
C GLN A 88 -0.84 -7.92 -2.04
N LEU A 89 -0.93 -8.97 -1.20
CA LEU A 89 -0.21 -10.22 -1.43
C LEU A 89 -0.59 -10.88 -2.76
N GLY A 90 -1.83 -10.70 -3.23
CA GLY A 90 -2.25 -11.12 -4.56
C GLY A 90 -1.43 -10.42 -5.65
N THR A 91 -1.27 -9.11 -5.57
CA THR A 91 -0.43 -8.35 -6.52
C THR A 91 1.06 -8.70 -6.38
N GLU A 92 1.55 -8.97 -5.17
CA GLU A 92 2.94 -9.42 -4.97
C GLU A 92 3.19 -10.79 -5.60
N LEU A 93 2.23 -11.71 -5.49
CA LEU A 93 2.32 -12.98 -6.21
C LEU A 93 2.36 -12.77 -7.73
N ALA A 94 1.63 -11.77 -8.25
CA ALA A 94 1.67 -11.44 -9.67
C ALA A 94 3.08 -11.00 -10.14
N VAL A 95 3.77 -10.15 -9.38
CA VAL A 95 5.14 -9.75 -9.74
C VAL A 95 6.12 -10.90 -9.63
N LEU A 96 5.97 -11.76 -8.61
CA LEU A 96 6.81 -12.95 -8.47
C LEU A 96 6.65 -13.91 -9.65
N VAL A 97 5.40 -14.15 -10.09
CA VAL A 97 5.12 -15.03 -11.23
C VAL A 97 5.58 -14.39 -12.54
N PHE A 98 5.34 -13.08 -12.72
CA PHE A 98 5.74 -12.37 -13.94
C PHE A 98 7.26 -12.38 -14.13
N PHE A 99 8.03 -12.13 -13.08
CA PHE A 99 9.49 -12.10 -13.11
C PHE A 99 10.14 -13.41 -12.65
N ALA A 100 9.38 -14.52 -12.56
CA ALA A 100 9.88 -15.79 -11.98
C ALA A 100 11.19 -16.27 -12.59
N LYS A 101 11.34 -16.20 -13.92
CA LYS A 101 12.58 -16.59 -14.61
C LYS A 101 13.75 -15.69 -14.23
N GLU A 102 13.53 -14.38 -14.20
CA GLU A 102 14.57 -13.40 -13.86
C GLU A 102 14.98 -13.51 -12.39
N ILE A 103 13.98 -13.64 -11.49
CA ILE A 103 14.23 -13.87 -10.07
C ILE A 103 15.03 -15.15 -9.85
N TRP A 104 14.68 -16.23 -10.54
CA TRP A 104 15.42 -17.50 -10.47
C TRP A 104 16.86 -17.37 -10.94
N GLN A 105 17.11 -16.64 -12.04
CA GLN A 105 18.45 -16.37 -12.55
C GLN A 105 19.27 -15.55 -11.53
N ILE A 106 18.70 -14.48 -11.00
CA ILE A 106 19.33 -13.64 -9.96
C ILE A 106 19.67 -14.48 -8.72
N LEU A 107 18.72 -15.26 -8.21
CA LEU A 107 18.93 -16.09 -7.02
C LEU A 107 20.02 -17.13 -7.23
N THR A 108 19.96 -17.89 -8.33
CA THR A 108 20.96 -18.94 -8.63
C THR A 108 22.34 -18.34 -8.88
N GLY A 109 22.42 -17.23 -9.62
CA GLY A 109 23.66 -16.49 -9.87
C GLY A 109 24.25 -15.90 -8.58
N TRP A 110 23.40 -15.34 -7.72
CA TRP A 110 23.82 -14.79 -6.43
C TRP A 110 24.36 -15.89 -5.50
N PHE A 111 23.62 -16.98 -5.32
CA PHE A 111 24.09 -18.12 -4.53
C PHE A 111 25.39 -18.73 -5.07
N ALA A 112 25.47 -18.95 -6.37
CA ALA A 112 26.68 -19.49 -7.00
C ALA A 112 27.90 -18.56 -6.80
N GLY A 113 27.72 -17.24 -6.89
CA GLY A 113 28.78 -16.26 -6.69
C GLY A 113 29.23 -16.09 -5.23
N LEU A 114 28.41 -16.51 -4.24
CA LEU A 114 28.85 -16.55 -2.84
C LEU A 114 29.99 -17.54 -2.63
N PHE A 115 29.90 -18.71 -3.29
CA PHE A 115 30.83 -19.83 -3.09
C PHE A 115 31.91 -19.91 -4.17
N ASN A 116 31.69 -19.34 -5.35
CA ASN A 116 32.64 -19.34 -6.46
C ASN A 116 32.87 -17.94 -7.03
N ARG A 117 34.09 -17.43 -6.90
CA ARG A 117 34.44 -16.08 -7.39
C ARG A 117 34.33 -15.94 -8.91
N GLU A 118 34.56 -16.99 -9.69
CA GLU A 118 34.43 -16.98 -11.15
C GLU A 118 32.98 -16.79 -11.61
N LYS A 119 32.00 -17.12 -10.77
CA LYS A 119 30.57 -16.96 -11.05
C LYS A 119 29.99 -15.60 -10.61
N ARG A 120 30.84 -14.65 -10.20
CA ARG A 120 30.44 -13.29 -9.79
C ARG A 120 30.14 -12.39 -10.99
N GLY A 121 29.17 -12.79 -11.82
CA GLY A 121 28.70 -12.04 -12.96
C GLY A 121 27.65 -10.97 -12.60
N PHE A 122 26.85 -10.61 -13.61
CA PHE A 122 25.79 -9.61 -13.47
C PHE A 122 24.72 -10.04 -12.46
N ASP A 123 24.23 -11.28 -12.50
CA ASP A 123 23.18 -11.79 -11.60
C ASP A 123 23.62 -11.76 -10.12
N TYR A 124 24.90 -12.06 -9.86
CA TYR A 124 25.46 -11.93 -8.51
C TYR A 124 25.38 -10.48 -8.01
N ARG A 125 25.77 -9.53 -8.85
CA ARG A 125 25.69 -8.09 -8.52
C ARG A 125 24.25 -7.64 -8.38
N MET A 126 23.34 -8.10 -9.24
CA MET A 126 21.92 -7.80 -9.20
C MET A 126 21.28 -8.26 -7.88
N GLY A 127 21.61 -9.49 -7.42
CA GLY A 127 21.12 -9.95 -6.12
C GLY A 127 21.53 -9.03 -4.97
N TRP A 128 22.79 -8.59 -4.93
CA TRP A 128 23.25 -7.62 -3.96
C TRP A 128 22.59 -6.24 -4.12
N MET A 129 22.37 -5.78 -5.35
CA MET A 129 21.67 -4.51 -5.61
C MET A 129 20.25 -4.53 -5.08
N VAL A 130 19.51 -5.64 -5.26
CA VAL A 130 18.16 -5.79 -4.72
C VAL A 130 18.19 -5.81 -3.18
N ILE A 131 19.09 -6.57 -2.56
CA ILE A 131 19.23 -6.63 -1.10
C ILE A 131 19.56 -5.25 -0.52
N VAL A 132 20.63 -4.62 -0.99
CA VAL A 132 21.11 -3.34 -0.46
C VAL A 132 20.11 -2.22 -0.73
N GLY A 133 19.51 -2.19 -1.92
CA GLY A 133 18.51 -1.18 -2.25
C GLY A 133 17.19 -1.31 -1.49
N THR A 134 16.89 -2.50 -0.92
CA THR A 134 15.72 -2.70 -0.06
C THR A 134 15.95 -2.22 1.37
N ILE A 135 17.21 -2.16 1.84
CA ILE A 135 17.52 -1.77 3.23
C ILE A 135 16.92 -0.41 3.62
N PRO A 136 17.06 0.68 2.82
CA PRO A 136 16.53 1.99 3.23
C PRO A 136 15.03 1.94 3.55
N VAL A 137 14.21 1.42 2.66
CA VAL A 137 12.75 1.40 2.87
C VAL A 137 12.35 0.50 4.03
N SER A 138 13.07 -0.60 4.26
CA SER A 138 12.83 -1.48 5.41
C SER A 138 13.13 -0.77 6.73
N VAL A 139 14.26 -0.08 6.82
CA VAL A 139 14.67 0.66 8.02
C VAL A 139 13.69 1.82 8.29
N PHE A 140 13.43 2.66 7.30
CA PHE A 140 12.53 3.79 7.48
C PHE A 140 11.07 3.34 7.71
N GLY A 141 10.62 2.27 7.05
CA GLY A 141 9.28 1.70 7.26
C GLY A 141 9.07 1.21 8.69
N LEU A 142 10.08 0.57 9.29
CA LEU A 142 10.03 0.13 10.69
C LEU A 142 10.11 1.32 11.67
N LEU A 143 11.03 2.25 11.45
CA LEU A 143 11.23 3.39 12.34
C LEU A 143 10.08 4.39 12.32
N LEU A 144 9.42 4.58 11.17
CA LEU A 144 8.37 5.58 10.97
C LEU A 144 6.96 4.97 11.00
N LYS A 145 6.82 3.69 11.36
CA LYS A 145 5.56 2.94 11.32
C LYS A 145 4.41 3.67 12.03
N ASP A 146 4.63 4.13 13.25
CA ASP A 146 3.60 4.77 14.07
C ASP A 146 3.29 6.17 13.52
N LEU A 147 4.30 6.96 13.16
CA LEU A 147 4.13 8.27 12.52
C LEU A 147 3.28 8.18 11.24
N ILE A 148 3.53 7.16 10.41
CA ILE A 148 2.80 6.94 9.15
C ILE A 148 1.34 6.57 9.45
N ARG A 149 1.11 5.69 10.43
CA ARG A 149 -0.23 5.25 10.80
C ARG A 149 -1.10 6.37 11.37
N GLU A 150 -0.52 7.25 12.18
CA GLU A 150 -1.25 8.29 12.89
C GLU A 150 -1.48 9.55 12.06
N ASN A 151 -0.48 9.98 11.26
CA ASN A 151 -0.50 11.32 10.65
C ASN A 151 -0.77 11.34 9.14
N PHE A 152 -0.49 10.25 8.42
CA PHE A 152 -0.56 10.28 6.95
C PHE A 152 -1.84 9.66 6.36
N ARG A 153 -2.83 9.28 7.17
CA ARG A 153 -4.10 8.70 6.67
C ARG A 153 -5.09 9.75 6.16
N ASN A 154 -4.77 11.02 6.25
CA ASN A 154 -5.64 12.12 5.84
C ASN A 154 -5.69 12.26 4.30
N LEU A 155 -6.91 12.30 3.73
CA LEU A 155 -7.12 12.41 2.28
C LEU A 155 -6.66 13.74 1.69
N TRP A 156 -6.60 14.84 2.47
CA TRP A 156 -6.01 16.09 2.00
C TRP A 156 -4.52 15.93 1.68
N ILE A 157 -3.79 15.20 2.55
CA ILE A 157 -2.37 14.89 2.34
C ILE A 157 -2.23 14.03 1.09
N THR A 158 -3.03 12.97 0.97
CA THR A 158 -3.00 12.08 -0.20
C THR A 158 -3.26 12.85 -1.50
N ALA A 159 -4.28 13.71 -1.54
CA ALA A 159 -4.62 14.51 -2.71
C ALA A 159 -3.50 15.52 -3.06
N ALA A 160 -2.98 16.24 -2.06
CA ALA A 160 -1.86 17.15 -2.25
C ALA A 160 -0.62 16.44 -2.80
N VAL A 161 -0.26 15.27 -2.25
CA VAL A 161 0.88 14.48 -2.67
C VAL A 161 0.67 13.90 -4.07
N LEU A 162 -0.55 13.46 -4.43
CA LEU A 162 -0.86 13.07 -5.81
C LEU A 162 -0.51 14.19 -6.81
N ILE A 163 -0.86 15.42 -6.50
CA ILE A 163 -0.57 16.58 -7.36
C ILE A 163 0.92 16.91 -7.35
N LEU A 164 1.49 17.13 -6.17
CA LEU A 164 2.87 17.58 -6.03
C LEU A 164 3.88 16.57 -6.60
N PHE A 165 3.69 15.29 -6.32
CA PHE A 165 4.59 14.27 -6.82
C PHE A 165 4.46 14.03 -8.33
N SER A 166 3.34 14.42 -8.93
CA SER A 166 3.18 14.42 -10.39
C SER A 166 4.11 15.41 -11.09
N PHE A 167 4.43 16.53 -10.46
CA PHE A 167 5.46 17.45 -10.98
C PHE A 167 6.86 16.82 -10.90
N VAL A 168 7.12 15.97 -9.89
CA VAL A 168 8.36 15.19 -9.83
C VAL A 168 8.45 14.24 -11.02
N PHE A 169 7.37 13.57 -11.41
CA PHE A 169 7.32 12.70 -12.60
C PHE A 169 7.65 13.48 -13.87
N ILE A 170 6.98 14.62 -14.07
CA ILE A 170 7.20 15.48 -15.24
C ILE A 170 8.66 15.96 -15.28
N PHE A 171 9.20 16.34 -14.13
CA PHE A 171 10.58 16.81 -14.04
C PHE A 171 11.58 15.69 -14.31
N ALA A 172 11.41 14.51 -13.67
CA ALA A 172 12.26 13.34 -13.91
C ALA A 172 12.25 12.92 -15.38
N GLU A 173 11.05 12.93 -16.00
CA GLU A 173 10.90 12.61 -17.42
C GLU A 173 11.62 13.62 -18.33
N ARG A 174 11.62 14.90 -17.99
CA ARG A 174 12.26 15.96 -18.78
C ARG A 174 13.78 15.96 -18.69
N VAL A 175 14.32 15.77 -17.47
CA VAL A 175 15.78 15.90 -17.25
C VAL A 175 16.54 14.57 -17.40
N GLY A 176 15.85 13.42 -17.24
CA GLY A 176 16.44 12.11 -17.36
C GLY A 176 16.93 11.83 -18.78
N LYS A 177 18.20 11.41 -18.93
CA LYS A 177 18.81 11.10 -20.22
C LYS A 177 18.21 9.85 -20.89
N LYS A 178 17.75 8.86 -20.08
CA LYS A 178 17.11 7.63 -20.55
C LYS A 178 17.95 6.82 -21.56
N THR A 179 19.25 6.76 -21.33
CA THR A 179 20.23 6.12 -22.26
C THR A 179 20.88 4.89 -21.67
N ARG A 180 20.74 4.67 -20.33
CA ARG A 180 21.40 3.57 -19.64
C ARG A 180 20.52 2.31 -19.63
N GLY A 181 21.14 1.23 -20.13
CA GLY A 181 20.53 -0.10 -20.23
C GLY A 181 20.57 -0.91 -18.93
N TYR A 182 19.98 -2.11 -18.98
CA TYR A 182 19.85 -3.01 -17.83
C TYR A 182 21.21 -3.49 -17.31
N ASP A 183 22.15 -3.83 -18.20
CA ASP A 183 23.49 -4.30 -17.83
C ASP A 183 24.38 -3.22 -17.23
N GLU A 184 24.00 -1.95 -17.39
CA GLU A 184 24.70 -0.78 -16.85
C GLU A 184 24.25 -0.40 -15.43
N LEU A 185 23.32 -1.17 -14.83
CA LEU A 185 22.92 -0.99 -13.45
C LEU A 185 24.08 -1.16 -12.49
N THR A 186 24.17 -0.25 -11.53
CA THR A 186 25.22 -0.19 -10.52
C THR A 186 24.66 -0.24 -9.10
N MET A 187 25.51 -0.52 -8.13
CA MET A 187 25.14 -0.45 -6.70
C MET A 187 24.67 0.96 -6.30
N LYS A 188 25.23 2.01 -6.91
CA LYS A 188 24.78 3.39 -6.68
C LYS A 188 23.33 3.58 -7.11
N ASP A 189 22.94 3.02 -8.26
CA ASP A 189 21.56 3.09 -8.74
C ASP A 189 20.61 2.40 -7.77
N ALA A 190 20.99 1.23 -7.26
CA ALA A 190 20.20 0.48 -6.29
C ALA A 190 19.99 1.26 -4.98
N ILE A 191 21.04 1.87 -4.44
CA ILE A 191 20.95 2.67 -3.21
C ILE A 191 20.08 3.91 -3.44
N VAL A 192 20.29 4.64 -4.54
CA VAL A 192 19.52 5.85 -4.83
C VAL A 192 18.06 5.51 -5.07
N MET A 193 17.75 4.49 -5.89
CA MET A 193 16.37 4.07 -6.12
C MET A 193 15.71 3.53 -4.83
N GLY A 194 16.48 2.86 -3.96
CA GLY A 194 16.03 2.44 -2.63
C GLY A 194 15.69 3.61 -1.70
N LEU A 195 16.46 4.68 -1.73
CA LEU A 195 16.15 5.91 -1.02
C LEU A 195 14.89 6.59 -1.59
N TRP A 196 14.74 6.62 -2.92
CA TRP A 196 13.52 7.11 -3.55
C TRP A 196 12.29 6.24 -3.18
N GLN A 197 12.48 4.94 -2.99
CA GLN A 197 11.42 4.06 -2.51
C GLN A 197 10.91 4.45 -1.12
N CYS A 198 11.74 5.04 -0.24
CA CYS A 198 11.30 5.52 1.07
C CYS A 198 10.22 6.60 0.97
N LEU A 199 10.20 7.39 -0.10
CA LEU A 199 9.15 8.40 -0.31
C LEU A 199 7.77 7.75 -0.47
N ALA A 200 7.69 6.48 -0.87
CA ALA A 200 6.45 5.74 -0.97
C ALA A 200 5.78 5.45 0.39
N LEU A 201 6.47 5.66 1.50
CA LEU A 201 5.88 5.64 2.83
C LEU A 201 4.88 6.79 3.04
N ILE A 202 4.96 7.84 2.21
CA ILE A 202 4.00 8.94 2.19
C ILE A 202 2.85 8.55 1.24
N PRO A 203 1.58 8.44 1.71
CA PRO A 203 0.44 8.13 0.87
C PRO A 203 0.28 9.16 -0.27
N GLY A 204 -0.01 8.66 -1.47
CA GLY A 204 -0.10 9.50 -2.65
C GLY A 204 1.16 9.51 -3.51
N VAL A 205 2.35 9.24 -2.97
CA VAL A 205 3.61 9.21 -3.76
C VAL A 205 3.55 8.16 -4.85
N SER A 206 3.12 6.94 -4.56
CA SER A 206 3.29 5.71 -5.34
C SER A 206 4.70 5.13 -5.25
N ARG A 207 4.79 3.86 -4.84
CA ARG A 207 6.06 3.15 -4.75
C ARG A 207 6.78 3.08 -6.11
N SER A 208 6.09 2.56 -7.13
CA SER A 208 6.60 2.52 -8.49
C SER A 208 6.93 3.92 -9.01
N GLY A 209 6.06 4.90 -8.77
CA GLY A 209 6.29 6.29 -9.17
C GLY A 209 7.55 6.90 -8.56
N GLY A 210 7.77 6.70 -7.27
CA GLY A 210 8.97 7.18 -6.58
C GLY A 210 10.24 6.55 -7.13
N THR A 211 10.30 5.20 -7.12
CA THR A 211 11.50 4.48 -7.57
C THR A 211 11.83 4.70 -9.03
N ILE A 212 10.82 4.70 -9.91
CA ILE A 212 11.02 4.95 -11.35
C ILE A 212 11.54 6.38 -11.58
N SER A 213 10.99 7.39 -10.89
CA SER A 213 11.51 8.76 -10.97
C SER A 213 12.98 8.82 -10.57
N GLY A 214 13.37 8.14 -9.49
CA GLY A 214 14.77 8.00 -9.08
C GLY A 214 15.64 7.39 -10.18
N GLY A 215 15.19 6.34 -10.83
CA GLY A 215 15.86 5.70 -11.96
C GLY A 215 16.02 6.64 -13.17
N LEU A 216 14.98 7.39 -13.50
CA LEU A 216 15.04 8.38 -14.59
C LEU A 216 16.04 9.51 -14.29
N PHE A 217 16.10 10.02 -13.06
CA PHE A 217 17.12 11.00 -12.66
C PHE A 217 18.56 10.45 -12.78
N LEU A 218 18.74 9.15 -12.61
CA LEU A 218 20.02 8.47 -12.82
C LEU A 218 20.35 8.22 -14.30
N GLY A 219 19.43 8.57 -15.20
CA GLY A 219 19.59 8.41 -16.64
C GLY A 219 19.27 6.99 -17.15
N LEU A 220 18.64 6.14 -16.33
CA LEU A 220 18.18 4.81 -16.77
C LEU A 220 17.08 4.96 -17.82
N ASP A 221 17.04 4.01 -18.78
CA ASP A 221 15.90 3.86 -19.67
C ASP A 221 14.62 3.60 -18.89
N ARG A 222 13.46 3.99 -19.44
CA ARG A 222 12.15 3.88 -18.75
C ARG A 222 11.81 2.44 -18.40
N GLU A 223 12.04 1.51 -19.32
CA GLU A 223 11.77 0.10 -19.09
C GLU A 223 12.72 -0.46 -18.01
N VAL A 224 14.00 -0.10 -18.07
CA VAL A 224 15.02 -0.50 -17.09
C VAL A 224 14.64 0.01 -15.69
N ALA A 225 14.33 1.30 -15.57
CA ALA A 225 13.90 1.89 -14.30
C ALA A 225 12.64 1.21 -13.74
N THR A 226 11.68 0.87 -14.62
CA THR A 226 10.45 0.19 -14.23
C THR A 226 10.70 -1.24 -13.78
N ARG A 227 11.46 -2.03 -14.55
CA ARG A 227 11.82 -3.42 -14.20
C ARG A 227 12.56 -3.48 -12.88
N PHE A 228 13.59 -2.67 -12.73
CA PHE A 228 14.38 -2.66 -11.50
C PHE A 228 13.57 -2.15 -10.30
N SER A 229 12.66 -1.19 -10.49
CA SER A 229 11.72 -0.77 -9.46
C SER A 229 10.86 -1.92 -8.92
N PHE A 230 10.40 -2.81 -9.79
CA PHE A 230 9.62 -3.97 -9.39
C PHE A 230 10.46 -5.00 -8.65
N LEU A 231 11.65 -5.34 -9.15
CA LEU A 231 12.57 -6.25 -8.48
C LEU A 231 12.96 -5.74 -7.08
N LEU A 232 13.23 -4.44 -6.97
CA LEU A 232 13.60 -3.79 -5.73
C LEU A 232 12.45 -3.80 -4.69
N ALA A 233 11.22 -3.79 -5.15
CA ALA A 233 10.05 -3.81 -4.29
C ALA A 233 9.79 -5.19 -3.67
N ILE A 234 10.14 -6.29 -4.35
CA ILE A 234 9.79 -7.66 -3.96
C ILE A 234 10.16 -7.98 -2.51
N PRO A 235 11.42 -7.81 -2.04
CA PRO A 235 11.75 -8.18 -0.66
C PRO A 235 11.01 -7.33 0.38
N ALA A 236 10.86 -6.03 0.13
CA ALA A 236 10.21 -5.11 1.07
C ALA A 236 8.73 -5.44 1.26
N VAL A 237 8.03 -5.73 0.15
CA VAL A 237 6.58 -5.95 0.20
C VAL A 237 6.24 -7.36 0.66
N LEU A 238 7.04 -8.35 0.29
CA LEU A 238 6.93 -9.68 0.87
C LEU A 238 7.10 -9.65 2.39
N ALA A 239 8.12 -8.95 2.88
CA ALA A 239 8.33 -8.80 4.32
C ALA A 239 7.14 -8.08 4.99
N SER A 240 6.66 -6.97 4.41
CA SER A 240 5.52 -6.22 4.94
C SER A 240 4.23 -7.05 4.90
N GLY A 241 3.94 -7.74 3.80
CA GLY A 241 2.77 -8.59 3.65
C GLY A 241 2.75 -9.75 4.64
N LEU A 242 3.87 -10.47 4.78
CA LEU A 242 4.01 -11.55 5.75
C LEU A 242 3.89 -11.06 7.19
N PHE A 243 4.43 -9.87 7.49
CA PHE A 243 4.31 -9.26 8.82
C PHE A 243 2.86 -8.88 9.16
N SER A 244 2.05 -8.49 8.17
CA SER A 244 0.66 -8.07 8.35
C SER A 244 -0.34 -9.24 8.31
N LEU A 245 0.08 -10.44 7.89
CA LEU A 245 -0.80 -11.62 7.81
C LEU A 245 -1.47 -11.99 9.14
N PRO A 246 -0.78 -12.04 10.29
CA PRO A 246 -1.43 -12.35 11.57
C PRO A 246 -2.55 -11.37 11.91
N ASP A 247 -2.34 -10.07 11.63
CA ASP A 247 -3.33 -9.03 11.90
C ASP A 247 -4.58 -9.20 11.00
N ALA A 248 -4.41 -9.76 9.79
CA ALA A 248 -5.51 -9.99 8.86
C ALA A 248 -6.49 -11.08 9.32
N PHE A 249 -6.01 -12.02 10.13
CA PHE A 249 -6.83 -13.11 10.70
C PHE A 249 -7.21 -12.86 12.16
N ALA A 250 -6.73 -11.77 12.78
CA ALA A 250 -7.11 -11.41 14.13
C ALA A 250 -8.55 -10.87 14.16
N PRO A 251 -9.33 -11.15 15.23
CA PRO A 251 -10.64 -10.53 15.43
C PRO A 251 -10.46 -9.00 15.57
N GLN A 252 -10.90 -8.25 14.56
CA GLN A 252 -10.83 -6.79 14.59
C GLN A 252 -12.22 -6.20 14.77
N ALA A 253 -12.31 -5.13 15.59
CA ALA A 253 -13.48 -4.27 15.60
C ALA A 253 -13.46 -3.43 14.32
N GLY A 254 -14.36 -3.71 13.40
CA GLY A 254 -14.44 -3.05 12.10
C GLY A 254 -14.87 -4.03 11.00
N GLN A 255 -14.93 -3.58 9.76
CA GLN A 255 -15.32 -4.44 8.63
C GLN A 255 -14.33 -5.59 8.43
N ALA A 256 -14.70 -6.77 8.86
CA ALA A 256 -13.91 -7.97 8.64
C ALA A 256 -14.34 -8.64 7.34
N ALA A 257 -13.39 -8.85 6.43
CA ALA A 257 -13.61 -9.71 5.28
C ALA A 257 -13.49 -11.19 5.69
N THR A 258 -14.37 -12.03 5.17
CA THR A 258 -14.29 -13.49 5.38
C THR A 258 -13.09 -14.08 4.62
N GLY A 259 -12.60 -15.24 5.03
CA GLY A 259 -11.52 -15.94 4.32
C GLY A 259 -11.83 -16.18 2.83
N GLY A 260 -13.08 -16.49 2.48
CA GLY A 260 -13.51 -16.60 1.08
C GLY A 260 -13.41 -15.28 0.31
N GLN A 261 -13.80 -14.18 0.93
CA GLN A 261 -13.68 -12.84 0.34
C GLN A 261 -12.22 -12.44 0.15
N LEU A 262 -11.36 -12.70 1.12
CA LEU A 262 -9.92 -12.46 1.01
C LEU A 262 -9.29 -13.26 -0.13
N LEU A 263 -9.65 -14.54 -0.27
CA LEU A 263 -9.16 -15.38 -1.36
C LEU A 263 -9.59 -14.84 -2.73
N VAL A 264 -10.90 -14.57 -2.91
CA VAL A 264 -11.43 -14.05 -4.18
C VAL A 264 -10.81 -12.69 -4.50
N GLY A 265 -10.71 -11.81 -3.51
CA GLY A 265 -10.07 -10.49 -3.66
C GLY A 265 -8.61 -10.61 -4.09
N SER A 266 -7.84 -11.51 -3.48
CA SER A 266 -6.44 -11.76 -3.84
C SER A 266 -6.29 -12.34 -5.25
N VAL A 267 -7.18 -13.22 -5.68
CA VAL A 267 -7.17 -13.76 -7.06
C VAL A 267 -7.46 -12.67 -8.08
N ILE A 268 -8.44 -11.78 -7.83
CA ILE A 268 -8.74 -10.64 -8.70
C ILE A 268 -7.52 -9.70 -8.76
N ALA A 269 -6.95 -9.34 -7.61
CA ALA A 269 -5.79 -8.46 -7.52
C ALA A 269 -4.56 -9.07 -8.23
N PHE A 270 -4.35 -10.39 -8.11
CA PHE A 270 -3.32 -11.12 -8.84
C PHE A 270 -3.50 -11.02 -10.35
N ALA A 271 -4.67 -11.39 -10.87
CA ALA A 271 -4.91 -11.44 -12.30
C ALA A 271 -4.76 -10.05 -12.96
N LEU A 272 -5.35 -9.02 -12.33
CA LEU A 272 -5.25 -7.65 -12.81
C LEU A 272 -3.86 -7.06 -12.59
N GLY A 273 -3.19 -7.40 -11.50
CA GLY A 273 -1.81 -7.03 -11.24
C GLY A 273 -0.86 -7.57 -12.31
N TYR A 274 -0.99 -8.84 -12.66
CA TYR A 274 -0.19 -9.45 -13.74
C TYR A 274 -0.40 -8.73 -15.09
N ALA A 275 -1.66 -8.48 -15.44
CA ALA A 275 -2.00 -7.74 -16.65
C ALA A 275 -1.45 -6.30 -16.63
N SER A 276 -1.52 -5.63 -15.47
CA SER A 276 -1.02 -4.27 -15.27
C SER A 276 0.51 -4.17 -15.44
N ILE A 277 1.27 -5.16 -14.92
CA ILE A 277 2.73 -5.23 -15.14
C ILE A 277 3.05 -5.34 -16.63
N ALA A 278 2.42 -6.30 -17.32
CA ALA A 278 2.63 -6.54 -18.74
C ALA A 278 2.30 -5.29 -19.57
N TRP A 279 1.15 -4.67 -19.27
CA TRP A 279 0.73 -3.44 -19.93
C TRP A 279 1.69 -2.28 -19.65
N LEU A 280 2.07 -2.06 -18.40
CA LEU A 280 2.95 -0.94 -18.03
C LEU A 280 4.31 -1.02 -18.71
N LEU A 281 4.96 -2.19 -18.70
CA LEU A 281 6.26 -2.37 -19.36
C LEU A 281 6.17 -2.06 -20.86
N LYS A 282 5.11 -2.54 -21.52
CA LYS A 282 4.85 -2.21 -22.93
C LYS A 282 4.53 -0.73 -23.13
N PHE A 283 3.81 -0.11 -22.20
CA PHE A 283 3.44 1.30 -22.30
C PHE A 283 4.65 2.22 -22.18
N VAL A 284 5.50 2.01 -21.16
CA VAL A 284 6.65 2.89 -20.90
C VAL A 284 7.76 2.77 -21.94
N SER A 285 7.84 1.67 -22.69
CA SER A 285 8.78 1.53 -23.80
C SER A 285 8.48 2.49 -24.96
N HIS A 286 7.23 2.96 -25.08
CA HIS A 286 6.79 3.82 -26.17
C HIS A 286 6.23 5.18 -25.74
N HIS A 287 5.88 5.32 -24.46
CA HIS A 287 5.18 6.50 -23.93
C HIS A 287 5.90 7.13 -22.76
N SER A 288 5.70 8.43 -22.59
CA SER A 288 6.27 9.20 -21.48
C SER A 288 5.55 8.92 -20.17
N PHE A 289 6.30 8.94 -19.07
CA PHE A 289 5.78 8.89 -17.71
C PHE A 289 4.84 10.07 -17.38
N ALA A 290 4.91 11.16 -18.13
CA ALA A 290 4.07 12.33 -17.94
C ALA A 290 2.56 12.03 -18.11
N TRP A 291 2.19 10.96 -18.81
CA TRP A 291 0.79 10.53 -18.92
C TRP A 291 0.16 10.19 -17.56
N PHE A 292 0.95 9.58 -16.67
CA PHE A 292 0.47 9.30 -15.30
C PHE A 292 0.31 10.58 -14.48
N ALA A 293 1.13 11.58 -14.70
CA ALA A 293 0.96 12.91 -14.08
C ALA A 293 -0.33 13.59 -14.59
N ALA A 294 -0.63 13.49 -15.90
CA ALA A 294 -1.86 14.01 -16.48
C ALA A 294 -3.13 13.36 -15.90
N TYR A 295 -3.05 12.13 -15.44
CA TYR A 295 -4.12 11.46 -14.70
C TYR A 295 -4.19 11.87 -13.22
N ARG A 296 -3.04 11.90 -12.53
CA ARG A 296 -2.97 12.13 -11.07
C ARG A 296 -3.35 13.54 -10.66
N ILE A 297 -2.96 14.55 -11.46
CA ILE A 297 -3.26 15.96 -11.16
C ILE A 297 -4.77 16.22 -11.13
N PRO A 298 -5.56 15.91 -12.18
CA PRO A 298 -7.02 16.04 -12.13
C PRO A 298 -7.65 15.24 -10.98
N LEU A 299 -7.21 13.99 -10.76
CA LEU A 299 -7.72 13.17 -9.66
C LEU A 299 -7.51 13.86 -8.30
N GLY A 300 -6.29 14.35 -8.04
CA GLY A 300 -5.99 15.05 -6.79
C GLY A 300 -6.83 16.32 -6.62
N ILE A 301 -7.03 17.10 -7.69
CA ILE A 301 -7.90 18.29 -7.68
C ILE A 301 -9.35 17.90 -7.38
N ILE A 302 -9.88 16.88 -8.04
CA ILE A 302 -11.26 16.40 -7.83
C ILE A 302 -11.42 15.97 -6.36
N VAL A 303 -10.49 15.19 -5.81
CA VAL A 303 -10.55 14.78 -4.40
C VAL A 303 -10.54 15.98 -3.46
N MET A 304 -9.70 16.99 -3.70
CA MET A 304 -9.69 18.22 -2.90
C MET A 304 -11.03 18.96 -2.96
N ILE A 305 -11.67 19.03 -4.14
CA ILE A 305 -13.00 19.63 -4.29
C ILE A 305 -14.05 18.84 -3.49
N LEU A 306 -14.06 17.51 -3.60
CA LEU A 306 -15.00 16.66 -2.86
C LEU A 306 -14.84 16.77 -1.35
N LEU A 307 -13.61 16.92 -0.85
CA LEU A 307 -13.32 17.19 0.55
C LEU A 307 -13.78 18.59 0.97
N ALA A 308 -13.53 19.62 0.15
CA ALA A 308 -13.92 20.99 0.45
C ALA A 308 -15.44 21.20 0.45
N THR A 309 -16.17 20.44 -0.35
CA THR A 309 -17.64 20.48 -0.43
C THR A 309 -18.31 19.59 0.61
N GLY A 310 -17.56 18.82 1.40
CA GLY A 310 -18.08 17.91 2.41
C GLY A 310 -18.74 16.64 1.87
N VAL A 311 -18.55 16.34 0.56
CA VAL A 311 -19.02 15.09 -0.06
C VAL A 311 -18.18 13.90 0.41
N MET A 312 -16.91 14.13 0.73
CA MET A 312 -16.00 13.16 1.33
C MET A 312 -15.47 13.67 2.66
N THR A 313 -15.16 12.76 3.57
CA THR A 313 -14.49 13.10 4.83
C THR A 313 -12.98 12.89 4.69
N ALA A 314 -12.20 13.62 5.48
CA ALA A 314 -10.74 13.53 5.39
C ALA A 314 -10.17 12.26 6.03
N GLY A 315 -10.95 11.60 6.90
CA GLY A 315 -10.54 10.40 7.67
C GLY A 315 -9.79 10.73 8.92
#